data_32a6197c499989958e4dad64456bb9e8
#
_entry.id   32a6197c499989958e4dad64456bb9e8
#
_cell.length_a   1.000
_cell.length_b   1.000
_cell.length_c   1.000
_cell.angle_alpha   90.00
_cell.angle_beta   90.00
_cell.angle_gamma   90.00
#
_symmetry.space_group_name_H-M   'P 1'
#
loop_
_entity.id
_entity.type
_entity.pdbx_description
1 polymer ?
#
loop_
_entity_poly.entity_id
_entity_poly.type
_entity_poly.pdbx_seq_one_letter_code
_entity_poly.pdbx_strand_id
1 'polypeptide(L)'
;MTGVVTAPGMGHNQPDPLEMEKKNQKWDRWAKKRTFVRALEGTYSHLYKTLKEEKRVYSAQDVPWKGGPQMFGKSVISPQATSIIQSIESHIEAYAPKTAGQKHGHLNSAVFYVLKGRGHDVHDGRRIEWKAGDVMLVENGCVHQHFNDSEEECLHLVFKAKPLFLFMHLLLQKMVEWPPDLDPSLGPYAPPKDL
;
A
#
# COMPACT_ATOMS: atom_id res chain seq x y z
N MET A 1 -18.88 31.07 -26.73
CA MET A 1 -19.97 30.54 -25.89
C MET A 1 -19.77 29.03 -25.74
N THR A 2 -19.12 28.66 -24.67
CA THR A 2 -18.93 27.22 -24.35
C THR A 2 -20.10 26.81 -23.48
N GLY A 3 -21.09 26.15 -24.11
CA GLY A 3 -22.21 25.57 -23.40
C GLY A 3 -21.72 24.50 -22.44
N VAL A 4 -21.98 24.67 -21.15
CA VAL A 4 -21.82 23.62 -20.16
C VAL A 4 -22.84 22.55 -20.46
N VAL A 5 -22.42 21.42 -21.00
CA VAL A 5 -23.26 20.24 -21.13
C VAL A 5 -23.48 19.68 -19.73
N THR A 6 -24.63 19.99 -19.14
CA THR A 6 -25.06 19.34 -17.89
C THR A 6 -25.47 17.92 -18.22
N ALA A 7 -24.78 16.95 -17.63
CA ALA A 7 -25.17 15.55 -17.75
C ALA A 7 -26.61 15.36 -17.22
N PRO A 8 -27.46 14.55 -17.92
CA PRO A 8 -28.82 14.28 -17.47
C PRO A 8 -28.76 13.58 -16.10
N GLY A 9 -29.45 14.14 -15.11
CA GLY A 9 -29.49 13.59 -13.75
C GLY A 9 -28.78 14.40 -12.67
N MET A 10 -28.14 15.51 -12.99
CA MET A 10 -27.69 16.44 -11.96
C MET A 10 -28.92 17.15 -11.37
N GLY A 11 -29.31 16.77 -10.17
CA GLY A 11 -30.45 17.34 -9.46
C GLY A 11 -30.34 18.87 -9.34
N HIS A 12 -31.49 19.54 -9.42
CA HIS A 12 -31.64 21.00 -9.36
C HIS A 12 -31.14 21.68 -8.08
N ASN A 13 -30.59 20.91 -7.11
CA ASN A 13 -30.10 21.40 -5.83
C ASN A 13 -28.58 21.55 -5.75
N GLN A 14 -27.87 21.48 -6.86
CA GLN A 14 -26.43 21.75 -6.82
C GLN A 14 -26.17 23.26 -6.82
N PRO A 15 -25.41 23.76 -5.85
CA PRO A 15 -25.08 25.19 -5.83
C PRO A 15 -24.35 25.57 -7.11
N ASP A 16 -24.70 26.74 -7.65
CA ASP A 16 -24.05 27.32 -8.82
C ASP A 16 -22.52 27.34 -8.60
N PRO A 17 -21.71 26.95 -9.60
CA PRO A 17 -20.26 27.07 -9.53
C PRO A 17 -19.76 28.44 -9.07
N LEU A 18 -20.46 29.52 -9.42
CA LEU A 18 -20.18 30.89 -8.98
C LEU A 18 -20.48 31.12 -7.49
N GLU A 19 -21.54 30.50 -6.97
CA GLU A 19 -21.83 30.57 -5.53
C GLU A 19 -20.82 29.75 -4.70
N MET A 20 -20.30 28.67 -5.26
CA MET A 20 -19.26 27.87 -4.64
C MET A 20 -17.92 28.59 -4.59
N GLU A 21 -17.63 29.43 -5.58
CA GLU A 21 -16.47 30.33 -5.55
C GLU A 21 -16.58 31.39 -4.48
N LYS A 22 -17.77 31.90 -4.25
CA LYS A 22 -18.05 32.92 -3.23
C LYS A 22 -17.90 32.39 -1.79
N LYS A 23 -18.10 31.14 -1.55
CA LYS A 23 -17.92 30.48 -0.23
C LYS A 23 -16.48 30.26 0.16
N ASN A 24 -15.56 30.54 -0.72
CA ASN A 24 -14.11 30.73 -0.57
C ASN A 24 -13.35 29.74 0.35
N GLN A 25 -13.83 28.54 0.54
CA GLN A 25 -13.04 27.49 1.14
C GLN A 25 -12.40 26.66 0.03
N LYS A 26 -11.08 26.73 -0.08
CA LYS A 26 -10.29 26.09 -1.12
C LYS A 26 -10.58 24.58 -1.25
N TRP A 27 -10.85 23.93 -0.12
CA TRP A 27 -11.20 22.51 -0.04
C TRP A 27 -12.61 22.22 -0.55
N ASP A 28 -13.57 23.04 -0.17
CA ASP A 28 -14.95 22.91 -0.64
C ASP A 28 -15.04 23.09 -2.14
N ARG A 29 -14.34 24.10 -2.64
CA ARG A 29 -14.26 24.35 -4.08
C ARG A 29 -13.65 23.17 -4.84
N TRP A 30 -12.53 22.62 -4.33
CA TRP A 30 -11.86 21.50 -4.96
C TRP A 30 -12.69 20.20 -4.87
N ALA A 31 -13.23 19.88 -3.71
CA ALA A 31 -14.08 18.73 -3.51
C ALA A 31 -15.35 18.78 -4.38
N LYS A 32 -15.92 19.95 -4.52
CA LYS A 32 -17.11 20.16 -5.33
C LYS A 32 -16.83 20.20 -6.84
N LYS A 33 -15.62 20.53 -7.26
CA LYS A 33 -15.20 20.44 -8.67
C LYS A 33 -14.85 19.01 -9.13
N ARG A 34 -14.90 18.03 -8.28
CA ARG A 34 -14.80 16.63 -8.68
C ARG A 34 -16.07 16.18 -9.41
N THR A 35 -16.15 16.53 -10.66
CA THR A 35 -17.29 16.28 -11.52
C THR A 35 -17.69 14.82 -11.54
N PHE A 36 -16.71 13.93 -11.48
CA PHE A 36 -16.94 12.48 -11.44
C PHE A 36 -17.73 12.05 -10.20
N VAL A 37 -17.33 12.49 -9.01
CA VAL A 37 -18.02 12.15 -7.76
C VAL A 37 -19.44 12.70 -7.75
N ARG A 38 -19.63 13.89 -8.32
CA ARG A 38 -20.95 14.50 -8.42
C ARG A 38 -21.87 13.84 -9.39
N ALA A 39 -21.36 13.43 -10.55
CA ALA A 39 -22.15 12.68 -11.51
C ALA A 39 -22.71 11.38 -10.91
N LEU A 40 -22.03 10.83 -9.90
CA LEU A 40 -22.44 9.62 -9.19
C LEU A 40 -23.26 9.90 -7.92
N GLU A 41 -23.42 11.15 -7.51
CA GLU A 41 -24.01 11.50 -6.21
C GLU A 41 -25.42 10.92 -6.01
N GLY A 42 -26.27 10.95 -7.03
CA GLY A 42 -27.61 10.37 -6.97
C GLY A 42 -27.64 8.85 -6.84
N THR A 43 -26.61 8.15 -7.32
CA THR A 43 -26.54 6.68 -7.35
C THR A 43 -25.69 6.12 -6.23
N TYR A 44 -24.60 6.82 -5.87
CA TYR A 44 -23.59 6.34 -4.94
C TYR A 44 -23.40 7.25 -3.72
N SER A 45 -24.31 8.17 -3.45
CA SER A 45 -24.21 9.13 -2.34
C SER A 45 -24.04 8.45 -0.97
N HIS A 46 -24.72 7.32 -0.75
CA HIS A 46 -24.61 6.53 0.47
C HIS A 46 -23.21 5.97 0.66
N LEU A 47 -22.57 5.46 -0.41
CA LEU A 47 -21.19 4.98 -0.36
C LEU A 47 -20.23 6.10 -0.06
N TYR A 48 -20.40 7.26 -0.68
CA TYR A 48 -19.57 8.43 -0.44
C TYR A 48 -19.67 8.94 1.01
N LYS A 49 -20.86 8.91 1.59
CA LYS A 49 -21.09 9.23 3.00
C LYS A 49 -20.33 8.25 3.90
N THR A 50 -20.49 6.95 3.68
CA THR A 50 -19.80 5.90 4.41
C THR A 50 -18.27 6.06 4.34
N LEU A 51 -17.74 6.34 3.14
CA LEU A 51 -16.29 6.58 2.96
C LEU A 51 -15.78 7.79 3.78
N LYS A 52 -16.60 8.82 3.96
CA LYS A 52 -16.23 9.97 4.79
C LYS A 52 -16.18 9.64 6.29
N GLU A 53 -17.05 8.76 6.73
CA GLU A 53 -17.21 8.37 8.13
C GLU A 53 -16.22 7.28 8.57
N GLU A 54 -15.57 6.62 7.62
CA GLU A 54 -14.63 5.55 7.91
C GLU A 54 -13.40 6.07 8.65
N LYS A 55 -12.86 5.26 9.58
CA LYS A 55 -11.66 5.61 10.36
C LYS A 55 -10.46 5.93 9.47
N ARG A 56 -9.57 6.75 9.94
CA ARG A 56 -8.35 7.20 9.23
C ARG A 56 -7.07 6.68 9.85
N VAL A 57 -7.15 6.11 11.05
CA VAL A 57 -6.00 5.56 11.77
C VAL A 57 -6.20 4.07 11.98
N TYR A 58 -5.21 3.30 11.58
CA TYR A 58 -5.17 1.84 11.70
C TYR A 58 -3.93 1.48 12.49
N SER A 59 -4.11 0.80 13.64
CA SER A 59 -2.99 0.35 14.45
C SER A 59 -2.43 -0.96 13.91
N ALA A 60 -1.12 -1.04 13.81
CA ALA A 60 -0.45 -2.29 13.47
C ALA A 60 -0.62 -3.35 14.57
N GLN A 61 -0.83 -2.92 15.82
CA GLN A 61 -1.08 -3.81 16.96
C GLN A 61 -2.41 -4.58 16.84
N ASP A 62 -3.39 -4.03 16.12
CA ASP A 62 -4.69 -4.68 15.87
C ASP A 62 -4.61 -5.78 14.80
N VAL A 63 -3.46 -5.89 14.12
CA VAL A 63 -3.27 -6.82 13.00
C VAL A 63 -2.31 -7.94 13.39
N PRO A 64 -2.73 -9.21 13.27
CA PRO A 64 -1.85 -10.33 13.60
C PRO A 64 -0.73 -10.48 12.57
N TRP A 65 0.44 -10.90 13.04
CA TRP A 65 1.50 -11.37 12.17
C TRP A 65 1.07 -12.64 11.41
N LYS A 66 1.43 -12.72 10.14
CA LYS A 66 1.20 -13.90 9.27
C LYS A 66 2.50 -14.29 8.58
N GLY A 67 2.64 -15.57 8.26
CA GLY A 67 3.84 -16.11 7.60
C GLY A 67 4.69 -16.93 8.55
N GLY A 68 6.00 -16.90 8.37
CA GLY A 68 7.01 -17.67 9.09
C GLY A 68 7.54 -18.86 8.26
N PRO A 69 8.59 -19.50 8.76
CA PRO A 69 9.27 -19.26 10.04
C PRO A 69 10.25 -18.08 10.02
N GLN A 70 10.73 -17.65 8.86
CA GLN A 70 11.81 -16.65 8.76
C GLN A 70 11.38 -15.25 8.33
N MET A 71 10.18 -15.14 7.74
CA MET A 71 9.61 -13.88 7.31
C MET A 71 8.15 -13.81 7.73
N PHE A 72 7.76 -12.71 8.35
CA PHE A 72 6.40 -12.42 8.79
C PHE A 72 5.94 -11.08 8.21
N GLY A 73 4.63 -10.95 7.99
CA GLY A 73 4.02 -9.73 7.51
C GLY A 73 2.73 -9.36 8.25
N LYS A 74 2.47 -8.05 8.39
CA LYS A 74 1.20 -7.48 8.85
C LYS A 74 0.65 -6.55 7.79
N SER A 75 -0.49 -6.87 7.19
CA SER A 75 -1.18 -5.98 6.24
C SER A 75 -2.05 -4.99 7.00
N VAL A 76 -1.56 -3.77 7.17
CA VAL A 76 -2.23 -2.73 7.98
C VAL A 76 -3.27 -1.97 7.16
N ILE A 77 -2.90 -1.55 5.96
CA ILE A 77 -3.80 -0.86 5.02
C ILE A 77 -3.92 -1.71 3.76
N SER A 78 -5.13 -2.04 3.40
CA SER A 78 -5.43 -2.79 2.17
C SER A 78 -6.90 -2.62 1.81
N PRO A 79 -7.31 -2.94 0.58
CA PRO A 79 -8.73 -2.93 0.19
C PRO A 79 -9.61 -3.85 1.04
N GLN A 80 -9.04 -4.84 1.71
CA GLN A 80 -9.78 -5.71 2.64
C GLN A 80 -9.95 -5.06 4.02
N ALA A 81 -9.03 -4.19 4.43
CA ALA A 81 -9.07 -3.52 5.73
C ALA A 81 -9.89 -2.23 5.69
N THR A 82 -9.92 -1.55 4.55
CA THR A 82 -10.62 -0.27 4.37
C THR A 82 -11.10 -0.07 2.94
N SER A 83 -12.26 0.54 2.79
CA SER A 83 -12.80 0.95 1.49
C SER A 83 -12.34 2.35 1.02
N ILE A 84 -11.64 3.10 1.86
CA ILE A 84 -11.18 4.45 1.54
C ILE A 84 -10.02 4.44 0.54
N ILE A 85 -9.09 3.50 0.70
CA ILE A 85 -7.89 3.37 -0.13
C ILE A 85 -8.03 2.15 -1.01
N GLN A 86 -8.11 2.41 -2.32
CA GLN A 86 -8.28 1.38 -3.34
C GLN A 86 -7.07 1.26 -4.27
N SER A 87 -6.06 2.11 -4.10
CA SER A 87 -4.90 2.18 -4.99
C SER A 87 -3.58 1.76 -4.34
N ILE A 88 -3.50 1.79 -3.01
CA ILE A 88 -2.29 1.53 -2.25
C ILE A 88 -2.61 0.55 -1.12
N GLU A 89 -1.70 -0.37 -0.87
CA GLU A 89 -1.64 -1.15 0.37
C GLU A 89 -0.37 -0.82 1.15
N SER A 90 -0.44 -0.97 2.47
CA SER A 90 0.71 -0.86 3.37
C SER A 90 0.77 -2.03 4.31
N HIS A 91 1.96 -2.57 4.48
CA HIS A 91 2.23 -3.65 5.42
C HIS A 91 3.60 -3.48 6.08
N ILE A 92 3.77 -4.17 7.19
CA ILE A 92 5.06 -4.27 7.88
C ILE A 92 5.58 -5.68 7.65
N GLU A 93 6.86 -5.78 7.32
CA GLU A 93 7.58 -7.04 7.17
C GLU A 93 8.66 -7.15 8.24
N ALA A 94 8.80 -8.34 8.80
CA ALA A 94 9.85 -8.71 9.76
C ALA A 94 10.59 -9.94 9.25
N TYR A 95 11.91 -9.82 9.16
CA TYR A 95 12.82 -10.90 8.73
C TYR A 95 13.67 -11.34 9.91
N ALA A 96 13.72 -12.63 10.13
CA ALA A 96 14.63 -13.23 11.10
C ALA A 96 16.10 -12.87 10.78
N PRO A 97 17.01 -12.90 11.76
CA PRO A 97 18.45 -12.70 11.54
C PRO A 97 19.01 -13.63 10.45
N LYS A 98 19.86 -13.12 9.59
CA LYS A 98 20.57 -13.92 8.56
C LYS A 98 19.68 -14.75 7.63
N THR A 99 18.49 -14.26 7.34
CA THR A 99 17.55 -14.96 6.48
C THR A 99 17.24 -14.19 5.20
N ALA A 100 16.57 -14.89 4.29
CA ALA A 100 16.10 -14.31 3.04
C ALA A 100 14.60 -14.52 2.89
N GLY A 101 13.96 -13.57 2.21
CA GLY A 101 12.58 -13.72 1.75
C GLY A 101 12.48 -14.60 0.51
N GLN A 102 11.27 -14.68 -0.01
CA GLN A 102 10.97 -15.35 -1.28
C GLN A 102 11.58 -14.57 -2.45
N LYS A 103 12.11 -15.28 -3.43
CA LYS A 103 12.43 -14.68 -4.72
C LYS A 103 11.18 -14.66 -5.59
N HIS A 104 10.71 -13.50 -5.94
CA HIS A 104 9.48 -13.32 -6.69
C HIS A 104 9.53 -12.08 -7.57
N GLY A 105 8.55 -11.95 -8.43
CA GLY A 105 8.38 -10.77 -9.26
C GLY A 105 6.91 -10.35 -9.32
N HIS A 106 6.68 -9.08 -9.49
CA HIS A 106 5.35 -8.51 -9.68
C HIS A 106 5.39 -7.26 -10.56
N LEU A 107 4.31 -7.01 -11.27
CA LEU A 107 4.24 -5.88 -12.21
C LEU A 107 4.14 -4.53 -11.50
N ASN A 108 3.51 -4.46 -10.31
CA ASN A 108 3.45 -3.23 -9.53
C ASN A 108 4.80 -2.90 -8.90
N SER A 109 5.07 -1.62 -8.75
CA SER A 109 6.20 -1.14 -7.94
C SER A 109 5.90 -1.21 -6.44
N ALA A 110 6.97 -1.15 -5.64
CA ALA A 110 6.90 -1.05 -4.19
C ALA A 110 7.95 -0.06 -3.66
N VAL A 111 7.64 0.54 -2.51
CA VAL A 111 8.54 1.39 -1.74
C VAL A 111 8.68 0.77 -0.36
N PHE A 112 9.92 0.59 0.07
CA PHE A 112 10.28 0.06 1.38
C PHE A 112 11.00 1.14 2.18
N TYR A 113 10.52 1.43 3.36
CA TYR A 113 11.27 2.19 4.35
C TYR A 113 11.86 1.22 5.37
N VAL A 114 13.18 1.20 5.50
CA VAL A 114 13.89 0.32 6.43
C VAL A 114 13.80 0.90 7.84
N LEU A 115 12.98 0.29 8.69
CA LEU A 115 12.78 0.72 10.08
C LEU A 115 13.93 0.25 10.99
N LYS A 116 14.42 -0.96 10.75
CA LYS A 116 15.46 -1.61 11.57
C LYS A 116 16.30 -2.56 10.72
N GLY A 117 17.58 -2.68 11.06
CA GLY A 117 18.50 -3.66 10.49
C GLY A 117 19.25 -3.15 9.25
N ARG A 118 19.92 -4.07 8.59
CA ARG A 118 20.67 -3.86 7.35
C ARG A 118 20.65 -5.14 6.53
N GLY A 119 20.75 -4.98 5.23
CA GLY A 119 20.75 -6.13 4.34
C GLY A 119 21.02 -5.73 2.91
N HIS A 120 20.59 -6.57 2.02
CA HIS A 120 20.65 -6.27 0.60
C HIS A 120 19.44 -6.89 -0.13
N ASP A 121 19.16 -6.35 -1.28
CA ASP A 121 18.26 -6.94 -2.24
C ASP A 121 19.04 -7.41 -3.47
N VAL A 122 18.45 -8.37 -4.15
CA VAL A 122 18.87 -8.73 -5.50
C VAL A 122 17.72 -8.43 -6.45
N HIS A 123 17.90 -7.46 -7.35
CA HIS A 123 16.94 -7.06 -8.39
C HIS A 123 17.48 -7.46 -9.75
N ASP A 124 16.81 -8.39 -10.43
CA ASP A 124 17.22 -8.91 -11.74
C ASP A 124 18.72 -9.28 -11.80
N GLY A 125 19.23 -9.87 -10.70
CA GLY A 125 20.64 -10.26 -10.54
C GLY A 125 21.57 -9.15 -10.05
N ARG A 126 21.10 -7.92 -9.86
CA ARG A 126 21.88 -6.82 -9.33
C ARG A 126 21.71 -6.72 -7.81
N ARG A 127 22.80 -6.76 -7.07
CA ARG A 127 22.84 -6.56 -5.60
C ARG A 127 22.74 -5.07 -5.26
N ILE A 128 21.86 -4.73 -4.31
CA ILE A 128 21.61 -3.38 -3.80
C ILE A 128 21.61 -3.45 -2.28
N GLU A 129 22.49 -2.72 -1.63
CA GLU A 129 22.61 -2.70 -0.16
C GLU A 129 21.72 -1.62 0.45
N TRP A 130 21.21 -1.88 1.64
CA TRP A 130 20.37 -0.97 2.40
C TRP A 130 20.58 -1.14 3.92
N LYS A 131 20.21 -0.12 4.69
CA LYS A 131 20.25 -0.08 6.16
C LYS A 131 19.09 0.74 6.71
N ALA A 132 18.87 0.66 8.01
CA ALA A 132 17.88 1.46 8.72
C ALA A 132 17.98 2.95 8.36
N GLY A 133 16.83 3.55 8.04
CA GLY A 133 16.67 4.92 7.57
C GLY A 133 16.70 5.08 6.04
N ASP A 134 17.07 4.05 5.28
CA ASP A 134 17.06 4.12 3.82
C ASP A 134 15.64 3.87 3.27
N VAL A 135 15.39 4.41 2.08
CA VAL A 135 14.22 4.11 1.26
C VAL A 135 14.67 3.29 0.06
N MET A 136 14.12 2.11 -0.08
CA MET A 136 14.41 1.21 -1.19
C MET A 136 13.23 1.14 -2.15
N LEU A 137 13.52 1.04 -3.44
CA LEU A 137 12.52 0.92 -4.49
C LEU A 137 12.61 -0.46 -5.14
N VAL A 138 11.45 -1.10 -5.32
CA VAL A 138 11.30 -2.24 -6.21
C VAL A 138 10.55 -1.77 -7.44
N GLU A 139 11.22 -1.80 -8.57
CA GLU A 139 10.70 -1.34 -9.84
C GLU A 139 9.64 -2.28 -10.43
N ASN A 140 8.88 -1.77 -11.37
CA ASN A 140 7.84 -2.52 -12.06
C ASN A 140 8.43 -3.70 -12.84
N GLY A 141 7.88 -4.89 -12.63
CA GLY A 141 8.25 -6.11 -13.38
C GLY A 141 9.57 -6.75 -12.96
N CYS A 142 10.21 -6.24 -11.94
CA CYS A 142 11.48 -6.77 -11.42
C CYS A 142 11.28 -8.11 -10.71
N VAL A 143 12.19 -9.04 -10.94
CA VAL A 143 12.35 -10.23 -10.09
C VAL A 143 13.34 -9.90 -8.99
N HIS A 144 12.90 -9.99 -7.75
CA HIS A 144 13.68 -9.56 -6.60
C HIS A 144 13.60 -10.52 -5.42
N GLN A 145 14.55 -10.37 -4.52
CA GLN A 145 14.64 -11.10 -3.26
C GLN A 145 15.29 -10.20 -2.20
N HIS A 146 14.74 -10.19 -1.00
CA HIS A 146 15.23 -9.43 0.15
C HIS A 146 16.05 -10.32 1.09
N PHE A 147 17.17 -9.82 1.61
CA PHE A 147 18.08 -10.53 2.50
C PHE A 147 18.35 -9.70 3.75
N ASN A 148 18.17 -10.28 4.91
CA ASN A 148 18.63 -9.72 6.16
C ASN A 148 20.07 -10.16 6.43
N ASP A 149 21.02 -9.23 6.35
CA ASP A 149 22.44 -9.50 6.64
C ASP A 149 22.80 -9.23 8.12
N SER A 150 21.83 -8.80 8.94
CA SER A 150 22.04 -8.48 10.36
C SER A 150 22.03 -9.72 11.24
N GLU A 151 22.71 -9.59 12.40
CA GLU A 151 22.56 -10.50 13.54
C GLU A 151 21.23 -10.29 14.30
N GLU A 152 20.47 -9.24 13.94
CA GLU A 152 19.18 -8.89 14.47
C GLU A 152 18.11 -9.00 13.39
N GLU A 153 16.85 -8.93 13.81
CA GLU A 153 15.73 -8.82 12.87
C GLU A 153 15.81 -7.56 12.01
N CYS A 154 15.34 -7.64 10.79
CA CYS A 154 15.05 -6.48 9.97
C CYS A 154 13.56 -6.19 9.95
N LEU A 155 13.21 -4.91 9.96
CA LEU A 155 11.83 -4.41 9.89
C LEU A 155 11.70 -3.43 8.74
N HIS A 156 10.70 -3.66 7.90
CA HIS A 156 10.38 -2.78 6.77
C HIS A 156 8.94 -2.30 6.84
N LEU A 157 8.73 -1.03 6.58
CA LEU A 157 7.41 -0.49 6.25
C LEU A 157 7.28 -0.41 4.73
N VAL A 158 6.32 -1.10 4.18
CA VAL A 158 6.17 -1.29 2.74
C VAL A 158 4.89 -0.63 2.24
N PHE A 159 5.01 0.05 1.10
CA PHE A 159 3.88 0.59 0.34
C PHE A 159 3.90 0.02 -1.07
N LYS A 160 2.77 -0.51 -1.51
CA LYS A 160 2.61 -1.12 -2.86
C LYS A 160 1.40 -0.55 -3.57
N ALA A 161 1.55 -0.31 -4.86
CA ALA A 161 0.44 0.04 -5.75
C ALA A 161 -0.35 -1.20 -6.22
N LYS A 162 -0.14 -2.35 -5.59
CA LYS A 162 -0.75 -3.63 -5.95
C LYS A 162 -2.28 -3.58 -6.10
N PRO A 163 -3.06 -2.91 -5.22
CA PRO A 163 -4.50 -2.83 -5.38
C PRO A 163 -4.92 -2.12 -6.67
N LEU A 164 -4.18 -1.08 -7.07
CA LEU A 164 -4.46 -0.38 -8.33
C LEU A 164 -4.27 -1.30 -9.53
N PHE A 165 -3.19 -2.08 -9.53
CA PHE A 165 -2.94 -3.08 -10.59
C PHE A 165 -4.01 -4.17 -10.61
N LEU A 166 -4.50 -4.58 -9.44
CA LEU A 166 -5.62 -5.52 -9.33
C LEU A 166 -6.88 -4.97 -10.01
N PHE A 167 -7.26 -3.73 -9.68
CA PHE A 167 -8.46 -3.10 -10.26
C PHE A 167 -8.35 -2.85 -11.77
N MET A 168 -7.14 -2.64 -12.27
CA MET A 168 -6.87 -2.53 -13.71
C MET A 168 -6.75 -3.89 -14.41
N HIS A 169 -6.92 -5.02 -13.70
CA HIS A 169 -6.68 -6.38 -14.22
C HIS A 169 -5.24 -6.60 -14.71
N LEU A 170 -4.28 -5.91 -14.13
CA LEU A 170 -2.86 -5.99 -14.44
C LEU A 170 -2.04 -6.61 -13.30
N LEU A 171 -2.68 -7.27 -12.35
CA LEU A 171 -1.99 -7.92 -11.25
C LEU A 171 -1.30 -9.19 -11.73
N LEU A 172 -0.07 -9.03 -12.20
CA LEU A 172 0.82 -10.11 -12.57
C LEU A 172 1.90 -10.25 -11.50
N GLN A 173 1.96 -11.42 -10.88
CA GLN A 173 2.99 -11.77 -9.92
C GLN A 173 3.34 -13.25 -10.02
N LYS A 174 4.58 -13.60 -9.75
CA LYS A 174 5.07 -14.97 -9.81
C LYS A 174 6.09 -15.23 -8.72
N MET A 175 5.92 -16.31 -7.99
CA MET A 175 6.96 -16.92 -7.18
C MET A 175 7.99 -17.56 -8.12
N VAL A 176 9.27 -17.28 -7.89
CA VAL A 176 10.39 -17.84 -8.65
C VAL A 176 11.07 -18.93 -7.84
N GLU A 177 11.47 -18.60 -6.61
CA GLU A 177 12.08 -19.54 -5.68
C GLU A 177 11.54 -19.32 -4.27
N TRP A 178 11.31 -20.41 -3.54
CA TRP A 178 11.02 -20.35 -2.11
C TRP A 178 12.27 -19.92 -1.35
N PRO A 179 12.11 -19.27 -0.18
CA PRO A 179 13.26 -18.94 0.65
C PRO A 179 14.00 -20.22 1.04
N PRO A 180 15.32 -20.15 1.25
CA PRO A 180 16.07 -21.27 1.79
C PRO A 180 15.51 -21.68 3.16
N ASP A 181 15.71 -22.93 3.53
CA ASP A 181 15.34 -23.39 4.87
C ASP A 181 16.04 -22.54 5.93
N LEU A 182 15.34 -22.32 7.05
CA LEU A 182 15.91 -21.62 8.18
C LEU A 182 17.09 -22.45 8.74
N ASP A 183 18.24 -21.82 8.96
CA ASP A 183 19.36 -22.45 9.61
C ASP A 183 18.95 -22.88 11.03
N PRO A 184 18.96 -24.19 11.35
CA PRO A 184 18.55 -24.69 12.66
C PRO A 184 19.32 -24.07 13.83
N SER A 185 20.53 -23.57 13.60
CA SER A 185 21.37 -22.92 14.62
C SER A 185 20.82 -21.57 15.07
N LEU A 186 19.99 -20.91 14.24
CA LEU A 186 19.39 -19.60 14.57
C LEU A 186 18.23 -19.71 15.57
N GLY A 187 17.70 -20.92 15.79
CA GLY A 187 16.55 -21.12 16.65
C GLY A 187 15.24 -20.57 16.09
N PRO A 188 14.13 -20.69 16.83
CA PRO A 188 12.85 -20.17 16.39
C PRO A 188 12.82 -18.64 16.48
N TYR A 189 12.39 -17.99 15.41
CA TYR A 189 12.16 -16.55 15.36
C TYR A 189 10.68 -16.22 15.59
N ALA A 190 10.44 -15.19 16.39
CA ALA A 190 9.12 -14.59 16.56
C ALA A 190 9.22 -13.07 16.31
N PRO A 191 8.37 -12.48 15.49
CA PRO A 191 8.39 -11.05 15.21
C PRO A 191 7.96 -10.23 16.44
N PRO A 192 8.28 -8.91 16.48
CA PRO A 192 7.98 -8.06 17.64
C PRO A 192 6.48 -8.04 17.98
N LYS A 193 6.18 -8.08 19.28
CA LYS A 193 4.78 -8.06 19.75
C LYS A 193 4.17 -6.67 19.85
N ASP A 194 5.02 -5.66 19.92
CA ASP A 194 4.68 -4.25 20.15
C ASP A 194 4.57 -3.40 18.88
N LEU A 195 4.65 -4.03 17.73
CA LEU A 195 4.42 -3.44 16.42
C LEU A 195 3.05 -3.82 15.86
#